data_5701aebaca009ce7e2b6f4188bce2b8a
#
_entry.id   5701aebaca009ce7e2b6f4188bce2b8a
#
_cell.length_a   1.000
_cell.length_b   1.000
_cell.length_c   1.000
_cell.angle_alpha   90.00
_cell.angle_beta   90.00
_cell.angle_gamma   90.00
#
_symmetry.space_group_name_H-M   'P 1'
#
loop_
_entity.id
_entity.type
_entity.pdbx_description
1 polymer ?
#
loop_
_entity_poly.entity_id
_entity_poly.type
_entity_poly.pdbx_seq_one_letter_code
_entity_poly.pdbx_strand_id
1 'polypeptide(L)'
;MLNARHTPTQDIILSNIAPLLENDRKRNVSTVRKIAVFDMDETLGIFSEFGEFIHILTSILNARMGRGNAADSSDSDSSSGSEDNDGNSLGTTLINKHFTQIMDLYPELLRPKILDVMRFLSRMKRVKRCSNVMIYTNNTGPISWANNIKNFFNAKARYEVFDKVIGAFRRPNGEIVEVKRTTHDKTYSDLVRCTNMMGKFEVFFIDDRKHPGMHAENVYVICVKPYSRHIPMQQFITRFKNSRIFHSLNFRTEDFDKYLARATNERGRQYTDEEREVDDVIGTTILEKLREFFGGGANGADDGGQEPRGRAATTTANARSGRARANARSTRRRMQ
;
A
#
# COMPACT_ATOMS: atom_id res chain seq x y z
N MET A 1 39.95 -8.53 16.44
CA MET A 1 39.65 -8.30 15.00
C MET A 1 38.52 -9.24 14.64
N LEU A 2 37.29 -8.74 14.68
CA LEU A 2 36.10 -9.51 14.33
C LEU A 2 35.84 -9.30 12.83
N ASN A 3 36.08 -10.32 12.04
CA ASN A 3 35.70 -10.36 10.62
C ASN A 3 34.18 -10.41 10.54
N ALA A 4 33.56 -9.31 10.16
CA ALA A 4 32.16 -9.28 9.77
C ALA A 4 31.99 -10.17 8.54
N ARG A 5 31.35 -11.31 8.71
CA ARG A 5 30.98 -12.20 7.59
C ARG A 5 29.92 -11.49 6.78
N HIS A 6 30.26 -11.05 5.57
CA HIS A 6 29.29 -10.60 4.58
C HIS A 6 28.32 -11.74 4.28
N THR A 7 27.03 -11.48 4.40
CA THR A 7 25.99 -12.45 4.05
C THR A 7 25.76 -12.45 2.52
N PRO A 8 25.47 -13.61 1.91
CA PRO A 8 25.24 -13.71 0.45
C PRO A 8 24.12 -12.77 -0.06
N THR A 9 23.23 -12.33 0.81
CA THR A 9 22.14 -11.40 0.49
C THR A 9 22.64 -9.98 0.22
N GLN A 10 23.75 -9.55 0.86
CA GLN A 10 24.36 -8.25 0.60
C GLN A 10 25.05 -8.21 -0.77
N ASP A 11 25.63 -9.33 -1.21
CA ASP A 11 26.31 -9.41 -2.50
C ASP A 11 25.35 -9.34 -3.69
N ILE A 12 24.14 -9.88 -3.57
CA ILE A 12 23.09 -9.81 -4.60
C ILE A 12 22.56 -8.37 -4.75
N ILE A 13 22.49 -7.62 -3.65
CA ILE A 13 22.07 -6.21 -3.65
C ILE A 13 23.19 -5.31 -4.17
N LEU A 14 24.45 -5.61 -3.86
CA LEU A 14 25.60 -4.75 -4.15
C LEU A 14 26.17 -4.92 -5.57
N SER A 15 26.00 -6.07 -6.21
CA SER A 15 26.58 -6.33 -7.53
C SER A 15 26.05 -5.46 -8.68
N ASN A 16 24.91 -4.79 -8.47
CA ASN A 16 24.30 -3.90 -9.47
C ASN A 16 24.53 -2.39 -9.20
N ILE A 17 25.35 -2.03 -8.22
CA ILE A 17 25.47 -0.64 -7.73
C ILE A 17 26.81 0.02 -8.09
N ALA A 18 27.81 -0.74 -8.50
CA ALA A 18 29.16 -0.25 -8.75
C ALA A 18 29.32 0.92 -9.76
N PRO A 19 28.46 1.10 -10.77
CA PRO A 19 28.62 2.23 -11.71
C PRO A 19 28.15 3.58 -11.19
N LEU A 20 27.51 3.65 -10.00
CA LEU A 20 26.77 4.85 -9.56
C LEU A 20 27.63 5.95 -8.92
N LEU A 21 28.84 5.63 -8.47
CA LEU A 21 29.61 6.54 -7.62
C LEU A 21 30.62 7.44 -8.35
N GLU A 22 30.95 7.18 -9.60
CA GLU A 22 32.03 7.92 -10.30
C GLU A 22 31.58 9.10 -11.17
N ASN A 23 30.30 9.24 -11.50
CA ASN A 23 29.83 10.26 -12.47
C ASN A 23 29.29 11.56 -11.89
N ASP A 24 29.30 11.76 -10.57
CA ASP A 24 28.59 12.92 -9.94
C ASP A 24 29.39 14.24 -9.92
N ARG A 25 30.60 14.30 -10.43
CA ARG A 25 31.47 15.49 -10.22
C ARG A 25 31.39 16.60 -11.27
N LYS A 26 30.66 16.42 -12.37
CA LYS A 26 30.52 17.47 -13.41
C LYS A 26 29.14 17.46 -14.07
N ARG A 27 28.10 17.93 -13.41
CA ARG A 27 26.86 18.26 -14.11
C ARG A 27 26.40 19.67 -13.80
N ASN A 28 26.41 20.49 -14.85
CA ASN A 28 25.65 21.72 -14.93
C ASN A 28 24.23 21.48 -14.43
N VAL A 29 23.66 22.42 -13.69
CA VAL A 29 22.30 22.40 -13.13
C VAL A 29 21.26 22.43 -14.28
N SER A 30 21.18 21.35 -15.01
CA SER A 30 20.05 21.03 -15.85
C SER A 30 18.97 20.46 -14.93
N THR A 31 17.76 20.95 -15.04
CA THR A 31 16.59 20.54 -14.24
C THR A 31 16.15 19.10 -14.58
N VAL A 32 17.00 18.12 -14.27
CA VAL A 32 16.67 16.70 -14.40
C VAL A 32 15.66 16.35 -13.34
N ARG A 33 14.48 15.93 -13.76
CA ARG A 33 13.41 15.49 -12.84
C ARG A 33 13.71 14.08 -12.34
N LYS A 34 13.60 13.85 -11.04
CA LYS A 34 13.76 12.52 -10.43
C LYS A 34 12.39 11.92 -10.12
N ILE A 35 12.20 10.67 -10.47
CA ILE A 35 10.97 9.93 -10.24
C ILE A 35 11.27 8.58 -9.58
N ALA A 36 10.31 8.03 -8.83
CA ALA A 36 10.38 6.68 -8.31
C ALA A 36 9.24 5.83 -8.90
N VAL A 37 9.56 4.60 -9.28
CA VAL A 37 8.64 3.65 -9.87
C VAL A 37 8.75 2.33 -9.14
N PHE A 38 7.65 1.83 -8.64
CA PHE A 38 7.56 0.60 -7.86
C PHE A 38 6.72 -0.44 -8.60
N ASP A 39 7.16 -1.67 -8.60
CA ASP A 39 6.24 -2.78 -8.73
C ASP A 39 5.31 -2.87 -7.50
N MET A 40 4.22 -3.60 -7.63
CA MET A 40 3.19 -3.70 -6.59
C MET A 40 3.32 -4.99 -5.78
N ASP A 41 3.01 -6.11 -6.42
CA ASP A 41 2.95 -7.42 -5.76
C ASP A 41 4.36 -7.91 -5.42
N GLU A 42 4.55 -8.47 -4.24
CA GLU A 42 5.84 -8.96 -3.73
C GLU A 42 6.94 -7.87 -3.61
N THR A 43 6.67 -6.64 -4.06
CA THR A 43 7.56 -5.47 -3.93
C THR A 43 7.07 -4.51 -2.84
N LEU A 44 5.87 -3.97 -2.93
CA LEU A 44 5.27 -3.13 -1.88
C LEU A 44 4.70 -3.95 -0.73
N GLY A 45 4.24 -5.16 -1.04
CA GLY A 45 3.62 -6.08 -0.10
C GLY A 45 3.11 -7.32 -0.82
N ILE A 46 2.42 -8.19 -0.11
CA ILE A 46 1.76 -9.36 -0.68
C ILE A 46 0.25 -9.16 -0.65
N PHE A 47 -0.38 -9.18 -1.81
CA PHE A 47 -1.79 -8.78 -1.94
C PHE A 47 -2.69 -9.86 -2.54
N SER A 48 -2.14 -11.02 -2.95
CA SER A 48 -2.89 -12.11 -3.59
C SER A 48 -3.99 -12.66 -2.69
N GLU A 49 -3.63 -13.15 -1.50
CA GLU A 49 -4.59 -13.72 -0.55
C GLU A 49 -5.57 -12.66 -0.02
N PHE A 50 -5.09 -11.42 0.11
CA PHE A 50 -5.96 -10.31 0.46
C PHE A 50 -6.97 -10.01 -0.65
N GLY A 51 -6.56 -10.14 -1.92
CA GLY A 51 -7.45 -10.03 -3.08
C GLY A 51 -8.57 -11.07 -3.05
N GLU A 52 -8.24 -12.33 -2.75
CA GLU A 52 -9.22 -13.40 -2.57
C GLU A 52 -10.18 -13.09 -1.41
N PHE A 53 -9.65 -12.60 -0.29
CA PHE A 53 -10.47 -12.21 0.84
C PHE A 53 -11.43 -11.06 0.49
N ILE A 54 -10.97 -10.02 -0.21
CA ILE A 54 -11.81 -8.91 -0.70
C ILE A 54 -12.89 -9.43 -1.64
N HIS A 55 -12.56 -10.37 -2.52
CA HIS A 55 -13.54 -11.02 -3.41
C HIS A 55 -14.63 -11.77 -2.60
N ILE A 56 -14.25 -12.49 -1.54
CA ILE A 56 -15.22 -13.13 -0.64
C ILE A 56 -16.17 -12.09 -0.02
N LEU A 57 -15.65 -11.00 0.52
CA LEU A 57 -16.48 -9.95 1.12
C LEU A 57 -17.46 -9.34 0.11
N THR A 58 -16.97 -9.05 -1.08
CA THR A 58 -17.76 -8.51 -2.18
C THR A 58 -18.87 -9.47 -2.60
N SER A 59 -18.55 -10.75 -2.76
CA SER A 59 -19.51 -11.80 -3.14
C SER A 59 -20.63 -11.96 -2.10
N ILE A 60 -20.29 -11.90 -0.81
CA ILE A 60 -21.28 -11.97 0.28
C ILE A 60 -22.24 -10.77 0.21
N LEU A 61 -21.71 -9.55 0.03
CA LEU A 61 -22.54 -8.36 -0.04
C LEU A 61 -23.43 -8.35 -1.27
N ASN A 62 -22.90 -8.73 -2.43
CA ASN A 62 -23.68 -8.81 -3.67
C ASN A 62 -24.83 -9.82 -3.59
N ALA A 63 -24.55 -11.00 -3.02
CA ALA A 63 -25.58 -12.04 -2.83
C ALA A 63 -26.71 -11.57 -1.88
N ARG A 64 -26.41 -10.72 -0.91
CA ARG A 64 -27.42 -10.16 0.00
C ARG A 64 -28.25 -9.07 -0.66
N MET A 65 -27.60 -8.18 -1.39
CA MET A 65 -28.27 -7.07 -2.06
C MET A 65 -29.14 -7.55 -3.23
N GLY A 66 -28.66 -8.59 -3.96
CA GLY A 66 -29.46 -9.23 -5.03
C GLY A 66 -30.74 -9.90 -4.50
N ARG A 67 -30.73 -10.47 -3.31
CA ARG A 67 -31.94 -11.05 -2.69
C ARG A 67 -32.94 -10.00 -2.21
N GLY A 68 -32.50 -8.78 -1.87
CA GLY A 68 -33.39 -7.70 -1.50
C GLY A 68 -34.24 -7.17 -2.64
N ASN A 69 -33.73 -7.24 -3.88
CA ASN A 69 -34.46 -6.78 -5.08
C ASN A 69 -35.39 -7.86 -5.68
N ALA A 70 -35.20 -9.14 -5.32
CA ALA A 70 -36.01 -10.25 -5.84
C ALA A 70 -37.33 -10.44 -5.07
N ALA A 71 -37.52 -9.78 -3.94
CA ALA A 71 -38.75 -9.91 -3.14
C ALA A 71 -39.93 -9.06 -3.68
N ASP A 72 -39.67 -8.19 -4.67
CA ASP A 72 -40.68 -7.25 -5.19
C ASP A 72 -41.00 -7.40 -6.69
N SER A 73 -40.43 -8.41 -7.37
CA SER A 73 -40.75 -8.69 -8.76
C SER A 73 -40.92 -10.18 -8.99
N SER A 74 -42.17 -10.62 -9.05
CA SER A 74 -42.57 -11.90 -9.64
C SER A 74 -42.46 -11.79 -11.17
N ASP A 75 -41.92 -12.86 -11.79
CA ASP A 75 -41.91 -13.18 -13.21
C ASP A 75 -40.91 -12.42 -14.11
N SER A 76 -39.81 -13.07 -14.39
CA SER A 76 -39.42 -13.45 -15.76
C SER A 76 -38.10 -14.21 -15.79
N ASP A 77 -38.16 -15.43 -16.33
CA ASP A 77 -37.04 -16.26 -16.78
C ASP A 77 -36.20 -15.53 -17.82
N SER A 78 -34.92 -15.39 -17.57
CA SER A 78 -33.93 -15.43 -18.67
C SER A 78 -32.52 -15.62 -18.08
N SER A 79 -32.01 -16.83 -18.27
CA SER A 79 -30.63 -17.24 -18.15
C SER A 79 -29.78 -16.59 -19.22
N SER A 80 -28.81 -15.79 -18.88
CA SER A 80 -27.55 -15.69 -19.64
C SER A 80 -26.48 -15.07 -18.75
N GLY A 81 -25.48 -15.89 -18.42
CA GLY A 81 -24.29 -15.46 -17.70
C GLY A 81 -23.47 -14.50 -18.56
N SER A 82 -23.12 -13.37 -17.98
CA SER A 82 -21.97 -12.57 -18.40
C SER A 82 -21.19 -12.22 -17.14
N GLU A 83 -20.02 -12.83 -17.00
CA GLU A 83 -19.11 -12.69 -15.83
C GLU A 83 -18.39 -11.35 -15.76
N ASP A 84 -18.71 -10.36 -16.60
CA ASP A 84 -17.91 -9.14 -16.80
C ASP A 84 -18.45 -7.85 -16.16
N ASN A 85 -19.43 -7.92 -15.25
CA ASN A 85 -20.03 -6.72 -14.66
C ASN A 85 -19.67 -6.49 -13.17
N ASP A 86 -18.58 -7.10 -12.69
CA ASP A 86 -18.19 -7.08 -11.27
C ASP A 86 -17.63 -5.72 -10.77
N GLY A 87 -17.25 -4.82 -11.69
CA GLY A 87 -16.67 -3.52 -11.32
C GLY A 87 -17.67 -2.49 -10.78
N ASN A 88 -18.96 -2.67 -10.98
CA ASN A 88 -19.98 -1.65 -10.68
C ASN A 88 -21.07 -2.13 -9.71
N SER A 89 -20.89 -3.28 -9.08
CA SER A 89 -21.85 -3.78 -8.11
C SER A 89 -21.83 -2.95 -6.83
N LEU A 90 -22.97 -2.87 -6.14
CA LEU A 90 -23.11 -2.12 -4.91
C LEU A 90 -22.17 -2.66 -3.81
N GLY A 91 -21.99 -3.99 -3.73
CA GLY A 91 -21.04 -4.62 -2.83
C GLY A 91 -19.61 -4.21 -3.11
N THR A 92 -19.18 -4.21 -4.39
CA THR A 92 -17.86 -3.73 -4.81
C THR A 92 -17.64 -2.27 -4.39
N THR A 93 -18.61 -1.41 -4.64
CA THR A 93 -18.56 0.01 -4.27
C THR A 93 -18.40 0.18 -2.76
N LEU A 94 -19.15 -0.58 -1.97
CA LEU A 94 -19.09 -0.53 -0.51
C LEU A 94 -17.75 -1.03 0.03
N ILE A 95 -17.23 -2.14 -0.48
CA ILE A 95 -15.91 -2.66 -0.09
C ILE A 95 -14.81 -1.68 -0.47
N ASN A 96 -14.83 -1.11 -1.68
CA ASN A 96 -13.84 -0.12 -2.11
C ASN A 96 -13.82 1.12 -1.20
N LYS A 97 -14.99 1.58 -0.76
CA LYS A 97 -15.11 2.69 0.21
C LYS A 97 -14.41 2.38 1.55
N HIS A 98 -14.41 1.13 1.96
CA HIS A 98 -13.83 0.68 3.24
C HIS A 98 -12.49 -0.03 3.07
N PHE A 99 -11.92 -0.06 1.86
CA PHE A 99 -10.70 -0.84 1.54
C PHE A 99 -9.54 -0.53 2.48
N THR A 100 -9.24 0.75 2.72
CA THR A 100 -8.16 1.16 3.62
C THR A 100 -8.36 0.64 5.04
N GLN A 101 -9.57 0.70 5.54
CA GLN A 101 -9.90 0.25 6.91
C GLN A 101 -9.80 -1.28 7.02
N ILE A 102 -10.21 -2.00 5.97
CA ILE A 102 -10.10 -3.46 5.93
C ILE A 102 -8.62 -3.86 5.86
N MET A 103 -7.83 -3.22 4.99
CA MET A 103 -6.40 -3.50 4.85
C MET A 103 -5.61 -3.18 6.12
N ASP A 104 -6.04 -2.19 6.92
CA ASP A 104 -5.44 -1.85 8.21
C ASP A 104 -5.50 -2.97 9.25
N LEU A 105 -6.39 -3.94 9.08
CA LEU A 105 -6.46 -5.11 9.94
C LEU A 105 -5.29 -6.08 9.72
N TYR A 106 -4.52 -5.93 8.62
CA TYR A 106 -3.50 -6.87 8.17
C TYR A 106 -2.18 -6.16 7.83
N PRO A 107 -1.51 -5.53 8.83
CA PRO A 107 -0.28 -4.78 8.59
C PRO A 107 0.86 -5.63 8.04
N GLU A 108 0.83 -6.94 8.27
CA GLU A 108 1.78 -7.91 7.76
C GLU A 108 1.69 -8.16 6.25
N LEU A 109 0.68 -7.64 5.56
CA LEU A 109 0.62 -7.64 4.09
C LEU A 109 1.70 -6.73 3.50
N LEU A 110 2.12 -5.74 4.25
CA LEU A 110 3.08 -4.74 3.80
C LEU A 110 4.51 -5.21 4.01
N ARG A 111 5.36 -4.98 3.02
CA ARG A 111 6.81 -5.15 3.22
C ARG A 111 7.27 -4.29 4.40
N PRO A 112 8.14 -4.80 5.28
CA PRO A 112 8.74 -4.02 6.36
C PRO A 112 9.32 -2.70 5.86
N LYS A 113 9.21 -1.64 6.64
CA LYS A 113 9.68 -0.28 6.34
C LYS A 113 9.05 0.42 5.11
N ILE A 114 8.13 -0.23 4.37
CA ILE A 114 7.57 0.39 3.16
C ILE A 114 6.76 1.67 3.48
N LEU A 115 6.12 1.76 4.62
CA LEU A 115 5.44 2.99 5.04
C LEU A 115 6.44 4.11 5.37
N ASP A 116 7.65 3.80 5.85
CA ASP A 116 8.71 4.78 6.04
C ASP A 116 9.24 5.30 4.71
N VAL A 117 9.34 4.41 3.71
CA VAL A 117 9.63 4.78 2.31
C VAL A 117 8.58 5.77 1.79
N MET A 118 7.30 5.50 2.00
CA MET A 118 6.23 6.40 1.56
C MET A 118 6.28 7.76 2.26
N ARG A 119 6.56 7.79 3.56
CA ARG A 119 6.76 9.04 4.30
C ARG A 119 7.97 9.82 3.78
N PHE A 120 9.06 9.14 3.47
CA PHE A 120 10.24 9.77 2.86
C PHE A 120 9.89 10.38 1.49
N LEU A 121 9.28 9.61 0.60
CA LEU A 121 8.89 10.09 -0.74
C LEU A 121 7.90 11.26 -0.67
N SER A 122 6.97 11.26 0.29
CA SER A 122 6.07 12.39 0.49
C SER A 122 6.84 13.67 0.84
N ARG A 123 7.89 13.59 1.67
CA ARG A 123 8.78 14.71 1.96
C ARG A 123 9.53 15.16 0.72
N MET A 124 10.08 14.23 -0.05
CA MET A 124 10.82 14.57 -1.29
C MET A 124 9.93 15.24 -2.33
N LYS A 125 8.66 14.84 -2.45
CA LYS A 125 7.68 15.52 -3.30
C LYS A 125 7.39 16.95 -2.80
N ARG A 126 7.17 17.14 -1.49
CA ARG A 126 6.91 18.46 -0.89
C ARG A 126 8.06 19.45 -1.13
N VAL A 127 9.31 18.98 -1.04
CA VAL A 127 10.49 19.81 -1.31
C VAL A 127 10.90 19.82 -2.78
N LYS A 128 10.07 19.26 -3.68
CA LYS A 128 10.26 19.24 -5.14
C LYS A 128 11.54 18.51 -5.61
N ARG A 129 12.08 17.62 -4.79
CA ARG A 129 13.20 16.73 -5.18
C ARG A 129 12.72 15.48 -5.89
N CYS A 130 11.49 15.02 -5.63
CA CYS A 130 10.80 13.95 -6.34
C CYS A 130 9.65 14.54 -7.14
N SER A 131 9.66 14.37 -8.46
CA SER A 131 8.59 14.89 -9.32
C SER A 131 7.36 13.99 -9.31
N ASN A 132 7.56 12.69 -9.41
CA ASN A 132 6.47 11.71 -9.47
C ASN A 132 6.87 10.41 -8.79
N VAL A 133 5.87 9.73 -8.24
CA VAL A 133 5.97 8.34 -7.76
C VAL A 133 4.86 7.54 -8.41
N MET A 134 5.18 6.35 -8.94
CA MET A 134 4.24 5.55 -9.72
C MET A 134 4.29 4.09 -9.31
N ILE A 135 3.17 3.40 -9.49
CA ILE A 135 3.10 1.95 -9.49
C ILE A 135 3.15 1.49 -10.95
N TYR A 136 4.02 0.52 -11.26
CA TYR A 136 4.12 -0.12 -12.57
C TYR A 136 4.02 -1.63 -12.38
N THR A 137 2.83 -2.18 -12.59
CA THR A 137 2.52 -3.58 -12.24
C THR A 137 2.14 -4.42 -13.43
N ASN A 138 2.35 -5.73 -13.32
CA ASN A 138 1.82 -6.75 -14.23
C ASN A 138 0.57 -7.45 -13.68
N ASN A 139 0.01 -6.93 -12.59
CA ASN A 139 -1.24 -7.45 -12.04
C ASN A 139 -2.38 -7.29 -13.06
N THR A 140 -3.03 -8.40 -13.42
CA THR A 140 -4.10 -8.46 -14.44
C THR A 140 -5.50 -8.29 -13.86
N GLY A 141 -5.61 -8.09 -12.56
CA GLY A 141 -6.88 -7.79 -11.90
C GLY A 141 -7.48 -6.46 -12.36
N PRO A 142 -8.67 -6.11 -11.86
CA PRO A 142 -9.30 -4.83 -12.16
C PRO A 142 -8.37 -3.67 -11.80
N ILE A 143 -8.32 -2.63 -12.61
CA ILE A 143 -7.49 -1.43 -12.34
C ILE A 143 -7.89 -0.75 -11.02
N SER A 144 -9.14 -0.91 -10.60
CA SER A 144 -9.63 -0.47 -9.29
C SER A 144 -8.86 -1.10 -8.13
N TRP A 145 -8.40 -2.35 -8.27
CA TRP A 145 -7.58 -3.03 -7.28
C TRP A 145 -6.26 -2.30 -7.02
N ALA A 146 -5.48 -2.07 -8.06
CA ALA A 146 -4.22 -1.35 -7.95
C ALA A 146 -4.42 0.12 -7.50
N ASN A 147 -5.52 0.75 -7.90
CA ASN A 147 -5.90 2.08 -7.42
C ASN A 147 -6.27 2.08 -5.92
N ASN A 148 -6.92 1.06 -5.42
CA ASN A 148 -7.22 0.93 -3.99
C ASN A 148 -5.93 0.79 -3.17
N ILE A 149 -4.97 -0.01 -3.64
CA ILE A 149 -3.64 -0.12 -3.02
C ILE A 149 -2.90 1.22 -3.06
N LYS A 150 -2.89 1.91 -4.21
CA LYS A 150 -2.36 3.27 -4.32
C LYS A 150 -2.98 4.21 -3.28
N ASN A 151 -4.30 4.22 -3.20
CA ASN A 151 -5.05 5.10 -2.29
C ASN A 151 -4.78 4.76 -0.83
N PHE A 152 -4.62 3.48 -0.50
CA PHE A 152 -4.19 3.05 0.83
C PHE A 152 -2.84 3.69 1.22
N PHE A 153 -1.82 3.57 0.38
CA PHE A 153 -0.51 4.18 0.67
C PHE A 153 -0.57 5.70 0.77
N ASN A 154 -1.36 6.35 -0.09
CA ASN A 154 -1.57 7.80 -0.04
C ASN A 154 -2.24 8.21 1.28
N ALA A 155 -3.25 7.48 1.72
CA ALA A 155 -3.90 7.72 3.01
C ALA A 155 -2.92 7.52 4.20
N LYS A 156 -2.09 6.45 4.17
CA LYS A 156 -1.10 6.19 5.22
C LYS A 156 0.00 7.25 5.28
N ALA A 157 0.41 7.78 4.16
CA ALA A 157 1.38 8.88 4.09
C ALA A 157 0.75 10.25 4.39
N ARG A 158 -0.58 10.35 4.50
CA ARG A 158 -1.34 11.61 4.58
C ARG A 158 -0.92 12.61 3.50
N TYR A 159 -0.66 12.08 2.31
CA TYR A 159 -0.20 12.82 1.16
C TYR A 159 -0.39 11.99 -0.12
N GLU A 160 -0.64 12.64 -1.25
CA GLU A 160 -0.69 11.95 -2.55
C GLU A 160 0.74 11.58 -3.01
N VAL A 161 1.27 10.48 -2.43
CA VAL A 161 2.60 9.96 -2.76
C VAL A 161 2.59 9.38 -4.15
N PHE A 162 1.74 8.41 -4.41
CA PHE A 162 1.59 7.81 -5.73
C PHE A 162 0.68 8.65 -6.61
N ASP A 163 1.22 9.09 -7.74
CA ASP A 163 0.49 9.90 -8.74
C ASP A 163 -0.30 9.00 -9.68
N LYS A 164 0.27 7.88 -10.12
CA LYS A 164 -0.29 7.05 -11.17
C LYS A 164 -0.05 5.56 -10.94
N VAL A 165 -0.98 4.74 -11.45
CA VAL A 165 -0.79 3.30 -11.67
C VAL A 165 -0.67 3.08 -13.17
N ILE A 166 0.33 2.29 -13.58
CA ILE A 166 0.48 1.71 -14.91
C ILE A 166 0.17 0.23 -14.74
N GLY A 167 -0.94 -0.22 -15.32
CA GLY A 167 -1.44 -1.59 -15.19
C GLY A 167 -0.73 -2.58 -16.10
N ALA A 168 -1.20 -3.82 -16.10
CA ALA A 168 -0.74 -4.85 -17.01
C ALA A 168 -1.00 -4.46 -18.48
N PHE A 169 -0.25 -5.05 -19.42
CA PHE A 169 -0.51 -4.86 -20.84
C PHE A 169 -1.86 -5.47 -21.24
N ARG A 170 -2.04 -6.74 -20.94
CA ARG A 170 -3.26 -7.51 -21.27
C ARG A 170 -3.62 -8.46 -20.15
N ARG A 171 -4.90 -8.81 -20.08
CA ARG A 171 -5.41 -9.93 -19.29
C ARG A 171 -5.15 -11.27 -19.97
N PRO A 172 -5.26 -12.39 -19.28
CA PRO A 172 -5.12 -13.72 -19.88
C PRO A 172 -6.11 -13.99 -21.04
N ASN A 173 -7.28 -13.37 -21.01
CA ASN A 173 -8.30 -13.44 -22.09
C ASN A 173 -7.96 -12.58 -23.32
N GLY A 174 -6.81 -11.87 -23.30
CA GLY A 174 -6.35 -11.01 -24.40
C GLY A 174 -6.85 -9.57 -24.34
N GLU A 175 -7.74 -9.21 -23.41
CA GLU A 175 -8.22 -7.84 -23.22
C GLU A 175 -7.07 -6.90 -22.86
N ILE A 176 -6.98 -5.76 -23.57
CA ILE A 176 -5.96 -4.74 -23.31
C ILE A 176 -6.37 -3.94 -22.08
N VAL A 177 -5.50 -3.92 -21.06
CA VAL A 177 -5.70 -3.16 -19.81
C VAL A 177 -5.05 -1.78 -19.93
N GLU A 178 -3.76 -1.73 -20.29
CA GLU A 178 -3.04 -0.46 -20.48
C GLU A 178 -2.70 -0.28 -21.97
N VAL A 179 -3.49 0.51 -22.66
CA VAL A 179 -3.40 0.72 -24.12
C VAL A 179 -2.07 1.29 -24.58
N LYS A 180 -1.31 1.93 -23.69
CA LYS A 180 -0.02 2.53 -24.01
C LYS A 180 1.16 1.58 -23.81
N ARG A 181 0.93 0.39 -23.23
CA ARG A 181 1.92 -0.68 -23.19
C ARG A 181 1.93 -1.46 -24.49
N THR A 182 3.08 -2.04 -24.81
CA THR A 182 3.28 -2.83 -26.03
C THR A 182 3.66 -4.28 -25.73
N THR A 183 4.03 -4.58 -24.50
CA THR A 183 4.52 -5.90 -24.10
C THR A 183 4.14 -6.22 -22.65
N HIS A 184 4.12 -7.51 -22.33
CA HIS A 184 3.93 -7.98 -20.96
C HIS A 184 5.14 -7.64 -20.04
N ASP A 185 6.34 -7.51 -20.63
CA ASP A 185 7.51 -7.10 -19.88
C ASP A 185 7.42 -5.62 -19.53
N LYS A 186 7.99 -5.25 -18.37
CA LYS A 186 8.16 -3.85 -18.02
C LYS A 186 9.35 -3.31 -18.81
N THR A 187 9.09 -2.22 -19.55
CA THR A 187 10.12 -1.56 -20.36
C THR A 187 10.15 -0.06 -20.08
N TYR A 188 11.34 0.53 -20.22
CA TYR A 188 11.51 1.98 -20.10
C TYR A 188 10.69 2.74 -21.15
N SER A 189 10.62 2.23 -22.38
CA SER A 189 9.86 2.84 -23.47
C SER A 189 8.34 2.86 -23.15
N ASP A 190 7.81 1.78 -22.58
CA ASP A 190 6.41 1.75 -22.15
C ASP A 190 6.16 2.67 -20.94
N LEU A 191 7.08 2.73 -19.98
CA LEU A 191 7.01 3.69 -18.89
C LEU A 191 6.87 5.13 -19.40
N VAL A 192 7.75 5.54 -20.32
CA VAL A 192 7.71 6.89 -20.93
C VAL A 192 6.38 7.11 -21.67
N ARG A 193 5.95 6.13 -22.46
CA ARG A 193 4.70 6.23 -23.24
C ARG A 193 3.46 6.32 -22.35
N CYS A 194 3.38 5.49 -21.30
CA CYS A 194 2.27 5.48 -20.36
C CYS A 194 2.17 6.77 -19.54
N THR A 195 3.28 7.41 -19.29
CA THR A 195 3.33 8.60 -18.43
C THR A 195 3.29 9.91 -19.19
N ASN A 196 3.49 9.90 -20.52
CA ASN A 196 3.64 11.10 -21.35
C ASN A 196 4.72 12.06 -20.80
N MET A 197 5.75 11.54 -20.14
CA MET A 197 6.80 12.38 -19.58
C MET A 197 7.68 12.96 -20.69
N MET A 198 7.82 14.26 -20.67
CA MET A 198 8.68 15.00 -21.60
C MET A 198 9.88 15.60 -20.85
N GLY A 199 11.01 15.75 -21.54
CA GLY A 199 12.24 16.31 -20.99
C GLY A 199 13.13 15.25 -20.32
N LYS A 200 14.19 15.72 -19.62
CA LYS A 200 15.16 14.84 -18.97
C LYS A 200 14.66 14.41 -17.58
N PHE A 201 14.76 13.11 -17.29
CA PHE A 201 14.42 12.58 -15.97
C PHE A 201 15.29 11.37 -15.64
N GLU A 202 15.48 11.13 -14.35
CA GLU A 202 16.12 9.96 -13.79
C GLU A 202 15.06 9.12 -13.08
N VAL A 203 15.11 7.81 -13.26
CA VAL A 203 14.13 6.86 -12.73
C VAL A 203 14.78 5.99 -11.67
N PHE A 204 14.19 5.91 -10.51
CA PHE A 204 14.51 4.88 -9.52
C PHE A 204 13.43 3.78 -9.61
N PHE A 205 13.81 2.63 -10.15
CA PHE A 205 12.89 1.53 -10.40
C PHE A 205 13.15 0.37 -9.42
N ILE A 206 12.12 -0.06 -8.71
CA ILE A 206 12.17 -1.14 -7.73
C ILE A 206 11.18 -2.22 -8.13
N ASP A 207 11.66 -3.47 -8.20
CA ASP A 207 10.88 -4.63 -8.59
C ASP A 207 11.48 -5.90 -7.93
N ASP A 208 10.68 -6.91 -7.66
CA ASP A 208 11.18 -8.21 -7.19
C ASP A 208 11.69 -9.08 -8.34
N ARG A 209 11.38 -8.72 -9.57
CA ARG A 209 11.79 -9.40 -10.79
C ARG A 209 12.77 -8.56 -11.61
N LYS A 210 13.61 -9.27 -12.37
CA LYS A 210 14.51 -8.62 -13.32
C LYS A 210 13.75 -8.27 -14.60
N HIS A 211 13.85 -7.01 -15.02
CA HIS A 211 13.27 -6.50 -16.26
C HIS A 211 14.36 -5.92 -17.15
N PRO A 212 14.94 -6.70 -18.07
CA PRO A 212 16.00 -6.21 -18.99
C PRO A 212 15.58 -4.97 -19.78
N GLY A 213 14.29 -4.85 -20.13
CA GLY A 213 13.71 -3.69 -20.82
C GLY A 213 13.70 -2.39 -20.01
N MET A 214 14.01 -2.44 -18.71
CA MET A 214 14.13 -1.26 -17.84
C MET A 214 15.58 -0.75 -17.75
N HIS A 215 16.56 -1.44 -18.34
CA HIS A 215 17.94 -0.98 -18.33
C HIS A 215 18.13 0.18 -19.34
N ALA A 216 18.35 1.37 -18.83
CA ALA A 216 18.70 2.57 -19.57
C ALA A 216 19.65 3.44 -18.73
N GLU A 217 20.40 4.34 -19.37
CA GLU A 217 21.41 5.19 -18.71
C GLU A 217 20.89 6.00 -17.53
N ASN A 218 19.62 6.37 -17.60
CA ASN A 218 18.94 7.20 -16.60
C ASN A 218 17.99 6.39 -15.70
N VAL A 219 18.10 5.07 -15.67
CA VAL A 219 17.28 4.19 -14.82
C VAL A 219 18.16 3.45 -13.81
N TYR A 220 17.91 3.70 -12.56
CA TYR A 220 18.51 3.00 -11.42
C TYR A 220 17.61 1.85 -11.02
N VAL A 221 17.98 0.62 -11.38
CA VAL A 221 17.20 -0.59 -11.14
C VAL A 221 17.62 -1.24 -9.84
N ILE A 222 16.67 -1.48 -8.95
CA ILE A 222 16.87 -2.30 -7.76
C ILE A 222 15.94 -3.52 -7.86
N CYS A 223 16.54 -4.70 -7.95
CA CYS A 223 15.82 -5.96 -7.86
C CYS A 223 15.91 -6.46 -6.41
N VAL A 224 14.76 -6.55 -5.75
CA VAL A 224 14.66 -7.00 -4.35
C VAL A 224 14.23 -8.46 -4.29
N LYS A 225 14.52 -9.15 -3.17
CA LYS A 225 13.93 -10.46 -2.94
C LYS A 225 12.39 -10.31 -2.83
N PRO A 226 11.60 -11.19 -3.48
CA PRO A 226 10.15 -11.19 -3.33
C PRO A 226 9.74 -11.24 -1.87
N TYR A 227 8.82 -10.37 -1.46
CA TYR A 227 8.20 -10.43 -0.14
C TYR A 227 7.13 -11.51 -0.16
N SER A 228 7.32 -12.56 0.60
CA SER A 228 6.46 -13.75 0.59
C SER A 228 6.02 -14.11 2.01
N ARG A 229 4.99 -13.45 2.50
CA ARG A 229 4.35 -13.79 3.77
C ARG A 229 2.97 -14.35 3.50
N HIS A 230 2.72 -15.57 3.94
CA HIS A 230 1.41 -16.19 3.82
C HIS A 230 0.54 -15.90 5.04
N ILE A 231 -0.69 -15.48 4.80
CA ILE A 231 -1.73 -15.33 5.82
C ILE A 231 -2.86 -16.29 5.45
N PRO A 232 -3.16 -17.30 6.26
CA PRO A 232 -4.25 -18.23 5.99
C PRO A 232 -5.61 -17.52 5.91
N MET A 233 -6.49 -17.94 5.00
CA MET A 233 -7.82 -17.37 4.83
C MET A 233 -8.64 -17.38 6.13
N GLN A 234 -8.48 -18.42 6.94
CA GLN A 234 -9.10 -18.49 8.28
C GLN A 234 -8.69 -17.31 9.17
N GLN A 235 -7.43 -16.88 9.11
CA GLN A 235 -6.93 -15.74 9.89
C GLN A 235 -7.51 -14.42 9.37
N PHE A 236 -7.63 -14.26 8.03
CA PHE A 236 -8.33 -13.11 7.44
C PHE A 236 -9.76 -13.02 7.98
N ILE A 237 -10.53 -14.07 7.85
CA ILE A 237 -11.93 -14.12 8.29
C ILE A 237 -12.04 -13.86 9.79
N THR A 238 -11.21 -14.49 10.62
CA THR A 238 -11.28 -14.35 12.09
C THR A 238 -11.00 -12.91 12.52
N ARG A 239 -9.97 -12.25 11.98
CA ARG A 239 -9.68 -10.85 12.32
C ARG A 239 -10.77 -9.91 11.84
N PHE A 240 -11.30 -10.13 10.64
CA PHE A 240 -12.38 -9.32 10.11
C PHE A 240 -13.63 -9.42 10.98
N LYS A 241 -14.05 -10.63 11.37
CA LYS A 241 -15.21 -10.87 12.27
C LYS A 241 -15.07 -10.13 13.61
N ASN A 242 -13.86 -9.98 14.13
CA ASN A 242 -13.57 -9.28 15.37
C ASN A 242 -13.40 -7.75 15.19
N SER A 243 -13.58 -7.23 13.98
CA SER A 243 -13.38 -5.82 13.69
C SER A 243 -14.69 -5.01 13.77
N ARG A 244 -14.56 -3.70 14.02
CA ARG A 244 -15.72 -2.79 13.99
C ARG A 244 -16.36 -2.73 12.61
N ILE A 245 -15.56 -2.92 11.54
CA ILE A 245 -16.05 -2.81 10.18
C ILE A 245 -16.97 -3.98 9.80
N PHE A 246 -16.74 -5.17 10.36
CA PHE A 246 -17.65 -6.31 10.23
C PHE A 246 -19.09 -5.93 10.64
N HIS A 247 -19.21 -5.32 11.81
CA HIS A 247 -20.52 -4.88 12.33
C HIS A 247 -21.09 -3.70 11.53
N SER A 248 -20.26 -2.73 11.14
CA SER A 248 -20.72 -1.54 10.38
C SER A 248 -21.25 -1.88 8.99
N LEU A 249 -20.75 -2.96 8.39
CA LEU A 249 -21.21 -3.47 7.10
C LEU A 249 -22.29 -4.56 7.22
N ASN A 250 -22.77 -4.81 8.45
CA ASN A 250 -23.83 -5.78 8.75
C ASN A 250 -23.52 -7.22 8.26
N PHE A 251 -22.25 -7.63 8.23
CA PHE A 251 -21.90 -9.03 7.96
C PHE A 251 -22.44 -9.94 9.08
N ARG A 252 -22.75 -11.18 8.74
CA ARG A 252 -23.14 -12.25 9.67
C ARG A 252 -22.04 -13.29 9.75
N THR A 253 -21.94 -13.95 10.90
CA THR A 253 -20.95 -15.00 11.12
C THR A 253 -21.12 -16.15 10.11
N GLU A 254 -22.37 -16.52 9.85
CA GLU A 254 -22.76 -17.65 8.99
C GLU A 254 -22.40 -17.41 7.51
N ASP A 255 -22.23 -16.17 7.09
CA ASP A 255 -21.81 -15.86 5.70
C ASP A 255 -20.45 -16.45 5.34
N PHE A 256 -19.63 -16.72 6.35
CA PHE A 256 -18.26 -17.20 6.20
C PHE A 256 -18.10 -18.72 6.34
N ASP A 257 -19.12 -19.44 6.78
CA ASP A 257 -19.02 -20.87 7.12
C ASP A 257 -18.53 -21.73 5.94
N LYS A 258 -19.02 -21.48 4.73
CA LYS A 258 -18.59 -22.21 3.53
C LYS A 258 -17.13 -21.95 3.17
N TYR A 259 -16.62 -20.75 3.47
CA TYR A 259 -15.22 -20.38 3.19
C TYR A 259 -14.29 -20.94 4.27
N LEU A 260 -14.72 -20.94 5.52
CA LEU A 260 -14.00 -21.55 6.63
C LEU A 260 -13.89 -23.07 6.46
N ALA A 261 -14.95 -23.74 6.01
CA ALA A 261 -14.92 -25.16 5.73
C ALA A 261 -13.90 -25.55 4.63
N ARG A 262 -13.66 -24.68 3.67
CA ARG A 262 -12.64 -24.86 2.62
C ARG A 262 -11.22 -24.57 3.11
N ALA A 263 -11.07 -23.57 3.96
CA ALA A 263 -9.79 -23.10 4.48
C ALA A 263 -9.16 -24.04 5.55
N THR A 264 -9.89 -25.00 6.10
CA THR A 264 -9.40 -25.90 7.17
C THR A 264 -8.19 -26.75 6.78
N ASN A 265 -7.87 -26.88 5.49
CA ASN A 265 -6.75 -27.66 4.97
C ASN A 265 -5.50 -26.81 4.63
N GLU A 266 -5.56 -25.49 4.77
CA GLU A 266 -4.42 -24.63 4.50
C GLU A 266 -3.43 -24.65 5.67
N ARG A 267 -2.37 -25.45 5.52
CA ARG A 267 -1.21 -25.37 6.41
C ARG A 267 -0.38 -24.16 5.97
N GLY A 268 -0.61 -23.03 6.61
CA GLY A 268 0.20 -21.84 6.36
C GLY A 268 1.68 -22.13 6.64
N ARG A 269 2.55 -21.73 5.70
CA ARG A 269 3.99 -21.70 5.96
C ARG A 269 4.26 -20.69 7.07
N GLN A 270 4.97 -21.11 8.10
CA GLN A 270 5.36 -20.21 9.17
C GLN A 270 6.45 -19.26 8.67
N TYR A 271 6.23 -17.97 8.84
CA TYR A 271 7.23 -16.93 8.56
C TYR A 271 8.24 -16.91 9.70
N THR A 272 9.52 -17.20 9.39
CA THR A 272 10.56 -17.36 10.39
C THR A 272 11.15 -16.01 10.83
N ASP A 273 11.90 -16.01 11.94
CA ASP A 273 12.56 -14.80 12.43
C ASP A 273 13.70 -14.37 11.48
N GLU A 274 14.39 -15.34 10.86
CA GLU A 274 15.40 -15.05 9.84
C GLU A 274 14.79 -14.39 8.60
N GLU A 275 13.62 -14.86 8.15
CA GLU A 275 12.89 -14.24 7.04
C GLU A 275 12.49 -12.80 7.39
N ARG A 276 12.06 -12.58 8.62
CA ARG A 276 11.70 -11.22 9.11
C ARG A 276 12.89 -10.29 9.11
N GLU A 277 14.04 -10.75 9.62
CA GLU A 277 15.27 -9.97 9.64
C GLU A 277 15.73 -9.60 8.23
N VAL A 278 15.72 -10.55 7.30
CA VAL A 278 16.05 -10.31 5.88
C VAL A 278 15.12 -9.26 5.28
N ASP A 279 13.82 -9.35 5.51
CA ASP A 279 12.86 -8.40 4.95
C ASP A 279 12.97 -7.00 5.58
N ASP A 280 13.33 -6.91 6.88
CA ASP A 280 13.64 -5.63 7.53
C ASP A 280 14.90 -4.97 6.94
N VAL A 281 15.95 -5.76 6.68
CA VAL A 281 17.18 -5.29 6.01
C VAL A 281 16.86 -4.79 4.61
N ILE A 282 16.07 -5.52 3.83
CA ILE A 282 15.68 -5.12 2.47
C ILE A 282 14.91 -3.79 2.53
N GLY A 283 13.93 -3.67 3.42
CA GLY A 283 13.15 -2.44 3.57
C GLY A 283 14.00 -1.24 3.96
N THR A 284 14.98 -1.45 4.86
CA THR A 284 15.95 -0.42 5.26
C THR A 284 16.85 -0.02 4.08
N THR A 285 17.36 -1.00 3.33
CA THR A 285 18.21 -0.76 2.15
C THR A 285 17.46 0.03 1.06
N ILE A 286 16.20 -0.30 0.79
CA ILE A 286 15.37 0.48 -0.14
C ILE A 286 15.32 1.95 0.28
N LEU A 287 15.06 2.21 1.57
CA LEU A 287 14.98 3.57 2.09
C LEU A 287 16.31 4.32 1.98
N GLU A 288 17.43 3.67 2.27
CA GLU A 288 18.78 4.24 2.14
C GLU A 288 19.10 4.58 0.68
N LYS A 289 18.84 3.68 -0.24
CA LYS A 289 19.08 3.91 -1.67
C LYS A 289 18.21 5.04 -2.24
N LEU A 290 16.98 5.17 -1.78
CA LEU A 290 16.13 6.31 -2.11
C LEU A 290 16.68 7.62 -1.53
N ARG A 291 17.23 7.60 -0.31
CA ARG A 291 17.89 8.78 0.28
C ARG A 291 19.12 9.19 -0.54
N GLU A 292 19.94 8.25 -0.95
CA GLU A 292 21.09 8.51 -1.84
C GLU A 292 20.62 9.11 -3.17
N PHE A 293 19.62 8.50 -3.81
CA PHE A 293 19.10 8.94 -5.11
C PHE A 293 18.50 10.35 -5.05
N PHE A 294 17.63 10.63 -4.07
CA PHE A 294 16.99 11.94 -3.94
C PHE A 294 17.80 12.95 -3.13
N GLY A 295 18.73 12.48 -2.30
CA GLY A 295 19.55 13.31 -1.42
C GLY A 295 20.83 13.87 -2.06
N GLY A 296 21.25 13.40 -3.26
CA GLY A 296 22.49 13.76 -3.95
C GLY A 296 22.70 15.26 -4.13
N GLY A 297 23.37 15.85 -3.16
CA GLY A 297 23.84 17.21 -3.06
C GLY A 297 24.53 17.32 -1.71
N ALA A 298 25.86 17.44 -1.69
CA ALA A 298 26.66 17.62 -0.49
C ALA A 298 26.11 18.78 0.35
N ASN A 299 25.97 18.55 1.67
CA ASN A 299 25.48 19.46 2.71
C ASN A 299 23.97 19.40 2.96
N GLY A 300 23.48 18.28 3.43
CA GLY A 300 22.19 18.19 4.09
C GLY A 300 22.41 17.69 5.51
N ALA A 301 22.53 18.59 6.46
CA ALA A 301 22.42 18.26 7.87
C ALA A 301 21.16 17.41 8.07
N ASP A 302 21.33 16.32 8.78
CA ASP A 302 20.26 15.49 9.32
C ASP A 302 19.43 16.38 10.26
N ASP A 303 18.43 17.07 9.67
CA ASP A 303 17.49 17.84 10.47
C ASP A 303 16.49 16.85 11.04
N GLY A 304 16.80 16.39 12.24
CA GLY A 304 15.89 15.66 13.11
C GLY A 304 14.67 16.52 13.41
N GLY A 305 13.78 16.67 12.41
CA GLY A 305 12.54 17.40 12.51
C GLY A 305 11.65 16.85 13.60
N GLN A 306 11.77 17.44 14.79
CA GLN A 306 10.72 17.39 15.82
C GLN A 306 9.41 17.80 15.18
N GLU A 307 8.40 16.96 15.28
CA GLU A 307 7.02 17.35 14.97
C GLU A 307 6.66 18.65 15.72
N PRO A 308 6.02 19.62 15.08
CA PRO A 308 5.51 20.79 15.79
C PRO A 308 4.46 20.32 16.80
N ARG A 309 4.83 20.32 18.07
CA ARG A 309 3.90 20.15 19.19
C ARG A 309 2.78 21.17 19.02
N GLY A 310 1.56 20.69 18.86
CA GLY A 310 0.36 21.51 18.76
C GLY A 310 0.33 22.51 19.93
N ARG A 311 0.23 23.78 19.58
CA ARG A 311 -0.05 24.87 20.53
C ARG A 311 -1.39 24.56 21.21
N ALA A 312 -1.33 24.20 22.48
CA ALA A 312 -2.48 24.20 23.37
C ALA A 312 -3.03 25.62 23.42
N ALA A 313 -4.26 25.82 23.03
CA ALA A 313 -4.97 27.06 23.21
C ALA A 313 -5.18 27.26 24.72
N THR A 314 -4.47 28.21 25.30
CA THR A 314 -4.66 28.67 26.67
C THR A 314 -5.92 29.51 26.69
N THR A 315 -7.03 28.93 27.13
CA THR A 315 -8.25 29.68 27.43
C THR A 315 -8.05 30.34 28.81
N THR A 316 -7.79 31.62 28.83
CA THR A 316 -7.81 32.45 30.04
C THR A 316 -9.25 32.60 30.51
N ALA A 317 -9.63 31.87 31.55
CA ALA A 317 -10.85 32.10 32.27
C ALA A 317 -10.63 33.22 33.30
N ASN A 318 -11.26 34.37 33.08
CA ASN A 318 -11.38 35.46 34.03
C ASN A 318 -12.16 35.02 35.27
N ALA A 319 -11.48 34.99 36.42
CA ALA A 319 -12.10 34.87 37.71
C ALA A 319 -12.77 36.21 38.09
N ARG A 320 -14.08 36.21 38.24
CA ARG A 320 -14.81 37.22 39.01
C ARG A 320 -15.27 36.61 40.31
N SER A 321 -14.76 37.23 41.39
CA SER A 321 -15.13 37.02 42.78
C SER A 321 -16.61 37.27 43.05
N GLY A 322 -17.22 36.36 43.79
CA GLY A 322 -18.55 36.55 44.39
C GLY A 322 -18.66 35.76 45.69
N ARG A 323 -18.50 36.49 46.79
CA ARG A 323 -18.77 36.04 48.19
C ARG A 323 -20.26 35.73 48.34
N ALA A 324 -20.63 34.65 49.04
CA ALA A 324 -21.55 34.64 50.19
C ALA A 324 -21.89 33.22 50.65
N ARG A 325 -21.51 32.99 51.87
CA ARG A 325 -22.28 32.54 53.07
C ARG A 325 -22.84 31.09 53.12
N ALA A 326 -22.34 30.53 54.21
CA ALA A 326 -22.76 29.33 54.87
C ALA A 326 -24.25 29.20 55.12
N ASN A 327 -24.73 27.96 55.12
CA ASN A 327 -25.54 27.47 56.27
C ASN A 327 -25.55 25.94 56.32
N ALA A 328 -25.27 25.47 57.50
CA ALA A 328 -25.32 24.10 57.96
C ALA A 328 -26.77 23.65 58.16
N ARG A 329 -27.02 22.33 57.99
CA ARG A 329 -27.85 21.48 58.88
C ARG A 329 -27.87 20.05 58.30
N SER A 330 -27.21 19.19 58.97
CA SER A 330 -27.59 18.02 59.76
C SER A 330 -29.01 17.47 59.50
N THR A 331 -29.13 16.23 59.07
CA THR A 331 -29.88 15.22 59.83
C THR A 331 -29.68 13.79 59.28
N ARG A 332 -29.42 12.93 60.22
CA ARG A 332 -29.37 11.47 60.20
C ARG A 332 -30.73 10.82 59.89
N ARG A 333 -30.67 9.63 59.36
CA ARG A 333 -31.30 8.33 59.76
C ARG A 333 -31.59 7.49 58.54
N ARG A 334 -30.99 6.32 58.45
CA ARG A 334 -31.31 4.98 59.00
C ARG A 334 -32.42 4.23 58.24
N MET A 335 -31.97 3.07 57.77
CA MET A 335 -32.70 1.76 57.72
C MET A 335 -33.97 1.65 56.87
N GLN A 336 -33.97 0.86 55.82
CA GLN A 336 -34.17 -0.60 55.83
C GLN A 336 -33.58 -1.16 54.52
#